data_7c2b7d587acf6c97fa7cba0f93a2aad3
#
_entry.id   7c2b7d587acf6c97fa7cba0f93a2aad3
#
_cell.length_a   1.000
_cell.length_b   1.000
_cell.length_c   1.000
_cell.angle_alpha   90.00
_cell.angle_beta   90.00
_cell.angle_gamma   90.00
#
_symmetry.space_group_name_H-M   'P 1'
#
loop_
_entity.id
_entity.type
_entity.pdbx_description
1 polymer ?
#
loop_
_entity_poly.entity_id
_entity_poly.type
_entity_poly.pdbx_seq_one_letter_code
_entity_poly.pdbx_strand_id
1 'polypeptide(L)'
;MKHLLQLEWMKYRGNKTMVIFFLATVILYPIGLLLTHTFLTSVIPEDIPVDLFKFPEIWALTGYVVNWISYIFIVLMGMQMITLEYSGKTLRQNLITGLTRAEFLLSKVLFLAVACLVLTLWFGIATLLLGLYAGSEIQLELSEVLKYLFLHFLMVFAYGFVGLVIGLVFKVLALSFILFFIYASFIEPAFAHLVHNNIFGGSSYLYYPANSFKDLLPFPYYVHISEMIEPEDQIQFALSNNHAIIASLIYLGLLGFLAWRKMQRSNF
;
A
#
# COMPACT_ATOMS: atom_id res chain seq x y z
N MET A 1 -1.24 -24.93 5.97
CA MET A 1 -1.45 -23.47 6.02
C MET A 1 -1.49 -22.93 7.46
N LYS A 2 -2.35 -23.45 8.38
CA LYS A 2 -2.40 -22.97 9.80
C LYS A 2 -1.04 -23.05 10.50
N HIS A 3 -0.29 -24.14 10.32
CA HIS A 3 1.05 -24.32 10.90
C HIS A 3 2.06 -23.25 10.41
N LEU A 4 2.04 -22.91 9.11
CA LEU A 4 2.92 -21.87 8.55
C LEU A 4 2.64 -20.49 9.17
N LEU A 5 1.37 -20.13 9.35
CA LEU A 5 0.99 -18.89 10.02
C LEU A 5 1.41 -18.86 11.49
N GLN A 6 1.26 -19.98 12.21
CA GLN A 6 1.70 -20.08 13.61
C GLN A 6 3.22 -19.89 13.73
N LEU A 7 4.01 -20.47 12.85
CA LEU A 7 5.48 -20.28 12.81
C LEU A 7 5.85 -18.81 12.64
N GLU A 8 5.24 -18.13 11.66
CA GLU A 8 5.51 -16.72 11.41
C GLU A 8 5.05 -15.82 12.56
N TRP A 9 3.87 -16.10 13.13
CA TRP A 9 3.37 -15.39 14.32
C TRP A 9 4.35 -15.48 15.49
N MET A 10 4.85 -16.70 15.80
CA MET A 10 5.83 -16.88 16.88
C MET A 10 7.12 -16.10 16.66
N LYS A 11 7.57 -15.97 15.42
CA LYS A 11 8.75 -15.18 15.08
C LYS A 11 8.52 -13.68 15.25
N TYR A 12 7.41 -13.17 14.73
CA TYR A 12 7.22 -11.72 14.62
C TYR A 12 6.64 -11.08 15.86
N ARG A 13 5.84 -11.80 16.67
CA ARG A 13 5.33 -11.27 17.95
C ARG A 13 6.44 -10.87 18.93
N GLY A 14 7.61 -11.52 18.86
CA GLY A 14 8.78 -11.21 19.68
C GLY A 14 9.76 -10.23 19.03
N ASN A 15 9.56 -9.89 17.77
CA ASN A 15 10.46 -8.98 17.05
C ASN A 15 10.01 -7.52 17.21
N LYS A 16 10.78 -6.75 18.02
CA LYS A 16 10.45 -5.34 18.33
C LYS A 16 10.25 -4.50 17.08
N THR A 17 11.08 -4.65 16.06
CA THR A 17 11.01 -3.86 14.83
C THR A 17 9.72 -4.14 14.05
N MET A 18 9.32 -5.41 13.92
CA MET A 18 8.05 -5.78 13.28
C MET A 18 6.85 -5.21 14.03
N VAL A 19 6.87 -5.34 15.36
CA VAL A 19 5.80 -4.81 16.23
C VAL A 19 5.74 -3.29 16.11
N ILE A 20 6.89 -2.60 16.09
CA ILE A 20 6.94 -1.13 15.93
C ILE A 20 6.34 -0.72 14.57
N PHE A 21 6.70 -1.36 13.46
CA PHE A 21 6.14 -1.00 12.15
C PHE A 21 4.63 -1.21 12.09
N PHE A 22 4.14 -2.32 12.63
CA PHE A 22 2.71 -2.59 12.69
C PHE A 22 1.96 -1.60 13.58
N LEU A 23 2.45 -1.37 14.81
CA LEU A 23 1.83 -0.42 15.74
C LEU A 23 1.93 1.03 15.24
N ALA A 24 3.02 1.41 14.60
CA ALA A 24 3.13 2.73 13.97
C ALA A 24 2.03 2.93 12.93
N THR A 25 1.76 1.94 12.08
CA THR A 25 0.66 2.02 11.11
C THR A 25 -0.68 2.16 11.81
N VAL A 26 -0.96 1.33 12.83
CA VAL A 26 -2.23 1.35 13.58
C VAL A 26 -2.46 2.70 14.28
N ILE A 27 -1.41 3.30 14.85
CA ILE A 27 -1.49 4.56 15.58
C ILE A 27 -1.54 5.76 14.62
N LEU A 28 -0.73 5.73 13.56
CA LEU A 28 -0.63 6.86 12.64
C LEU A 28 -1.85 6.99 11.71
N TYR A 29 -2.61 5.92 11.46
CA TYR A 29 -3.84 6.03 10.68
C TYR A 29 -4.80 7.05 11.30
N PRO A 30 -5.32 6.86 12.52
CA PRO A 30 -6.26 7.83 13.10
C PRO A 30 -5.61 9.21 13.32
N ILE A 31 -4.33 9.29 13.68
CA ILE A 31 -3.62 10.57 13.83
C ILE A 31 -3.57 11.31 12.49
N GLY A 32 -3.17 10.64 11.41
CA GLY A 32 -3.12 11.23 10.07
C GLY A 32 -4.49 11.72 9.61
N LEU A 33 -5.54 10.94 9.88
CA LEU A 33 -6.92 11.30 9.55
C LEU A 33 -7.39 12.54 10.32
N LEU A 34 -7.13 12.61 11.63
CA LEU A 34 -7.49 13.77 12.45
C LEU A 34 -6.70 15.02 12.04
N LEU A 35 -5.40 14.89 11.77
CA LEU A 35 -4.59 16.00 11.27
C LEU A 35 -5.08 16.51 9.92
N THR A 36 -5.47 15.62 9.02
CA THR A 36 -6.05 16.00 7.73
C THR A 36 -7.39 16.70 7.91
N HIS A 37 -8.24 16.21 8.79
CA HIS A 37 -9.51 16.87 9.10
C HIS A 37 -9.28 18.30 9.62
N THR A 38 -8.44 18.47 10.64
CA THR A 38 -8.17 19.80 11.22
C THR A 38 -7.52 20.74 10.22
N PHE A 39 -6.59 20.23 9.38
CA PHE A 39 -5.94 21.04 8.35
C PHE A 39 -6.94 21.47 7.27
N LEU A 40 -7.66 20.56 6.67
CA LEU A 40 -8.59 20.87 5.58
C LEU A 40 -9.73 21.80 6.03
N THR A 41 -10.29 21.58 7.22
CA THR A 41 -11.33 22.48 7.77
C THR A 41 -10.81 23.89 8.08
N SER A 42 -9.49 24.06 8.27
CA SER A 42 -8.89 25.37 8.48
C SER A 42 -8.48 26.10 7.20
N VAL A 43 -8.29 25.38 6.10
CA VAL A 43 -7.75 25.92 4.83
C VAL A 43 -8.81 26.04 3.74
N ILE A 44 -9.78 25.12 3.71
CA ILE A 44 -10.84 25.13 2.69
C ILE A 44 -11.89 26.15 3.11
N PRO A 45 -12.16 27.18 2.28
CA PRO A 45 -13.25 28.12 2.51
C PRO A 45 -14.61 27.39 2.56
N GLU A 46 -15.52 27.85 3.43
CA GLU A 46 -16.87 27.27 3.60
C GLU A 46 -17.69 27.30 2.31
N ASP A 47 -17.34 28.18 1.36
CA ASP A 47 -18.04 28.35 0.08
C ASP A 47 -17.72 27.25 -0.95
N ILE A 48 -16.74 26.38 -0.69
CA ILE A 48 -16.43 25.25 -1.60
C ILE A 48 -17.41 24.10 -1.33
N PRO A 49 -18.27 23.74 -2.31
CA PRO A 49 -19.35 22.78 -2.11
C PRO A 49 -18.92 21.31 -2.01
N VAL A 50 -17.64 21.04 -1.80
CA VAL A 50 -17.11 19.67 -1.72
C VAL A 50 -16.97 19.26 -0.26
N ASP A 51 -17.90 18.45 0.20
CA ASP A 51 -17.90 17.94 1.57
C ASP A 51 -17.14 16.60 1.65
N LEU A 52 -15.81 16.71 1.69
CA LEU A 52 -14.88 15.55 1.71
C LEU A 52 -15.05 14.64 2.93
N PHE A 53 -15.75 15.11 3.97
CA PHE A 53 -15.93 14.36 5.21
C PHE A 53 -17.31 13.70 5.31
N LYS A 54 -18.16 13.85 4.29
CA LYS A 54 -19.41 13.11 4.18
C LYS A 54 -19.25 11.77 3.45
N PHE A 55 -20.13 10.84 3.78
CA PHE A 55 -20.22 9.58 3.03
C PHE A 55 -20.94 9.84 1.68
N PRO A 56 -20.46 9.23 0.58
CA PRO A 56 -19.37 8.24 0.48
C PRO A 56 -17.96 8.81 0.27
N GLU A 57 -17.78 10.11 0.03
CA GLU A 57 -16.50 10.76 -0.35
C GLU A 57 -15.39 10.56 0.68
N ILE A 58 -15.75 10.45 1.96
CA ILE A 58 -14.80 10.25 3.06
C ILE A 58 -13.94 9.00 2.88
N TRP A 59 -14.44 7.96 2.22
CA TRP A 59 -13.68 6.73 1.96
C TRP A 59 -12.48 6.99 1.05
N ALA A 60 -12.65 7.81 0.01
CA ALA A 60 -11.58 8.16 -0.91
C ALA A 60 -10.53 9.04 -0.21
N LEU A 61 -10.98 10.06 0.55
CA LEU A 61 -10.08 10.94 1.29
C LEU A 61 -9.25 10.16 2.31
N THR A 62 -9.89 9.37 3.16
CA THR A 62 -9.22 8.58 4.18
C THR A 62 -8.27 7.56 3.57
N GLY A 63 -8.67 6.91 2.48
CA GLY A 63 -7.85 5.99 1.71
C GLY A 63 -6.57 6.66 1.20
N TYR A 64 -6.68 7.86 0.63
CA TYR A 64 -5.53 8.63 0.18
C TYR A 64 -4.56 8.99 1.33
N VAL A 65 -5.09 9.41 2.47
CA VAL A 65 -4.26 9.77 3.64
C VAL A 65 -3.49 8.58 4.17
N VAL A 66 -4.17 7.45 4.39
CA VAL A 66 -3.51 6.24 4.91
C VAL A 66 -2.57 5.58 3.89
N ASN A 67 -2.71 5.89 2.59
CA ASN A 67 -1.79 5.46 1.55
C ASN A 67 -0.34 5.92 1.86
N TRP A 68 -0.14 7.18 2.22
CA TRP A 68 1.20 7.71 2.55
C TRP A 68 1.85 7.02 3.75
N ILE A 69 1.06 6.68 4.76
CA ILE A 69 1.52 5.94 5.94
C ILE A 69 1.88 4.50 5.54
N SER A 70 1.02 3.86 4.77
CA SER A 70 1.21 2.50 4.28
C SER A 70 2.43 2.37 3.38
N TYR A 71 2.64 3.32 2.50
CA TYR A 71 3.79 3.41 1.61
C TYR A 71 5.13 3.30 2.35
N ILE A 72 5.23 3.82 3.56
CA ILE A 72 6.44 3.75 4.37
C ILE A 72 6.45 2.47 5.22
N PHE A 73 5.48 2.31 6.11
CA PHE A 73 5.55 1.30 7.18
C PHE A 73 5.23 -0.11 6.69
N ILE A 74 4.33 -0.28 5.73
CA ILE A 74 3.99 -1.61 5.22
C ILE A 74 5.09 -2.15 4.30
N VAL A 75 5.73 -1.28 3.52
CA VAL A 75 6.91 -1.66 2.74
C VAL A 75 8.04 -2.10 3.68
N LEU A 76 8.31 -1.34 4.75
CA LEU A 76 9.31 -1.70 5.76
C LEU A 76 8.97 -3.05 6.42
N MET A 77 7.70 -3.29 6.74
CA MET A 77 7.24 -4.55 7.31
C MET A 77 7.52 -5.73 6.36
N GLY A 78 7.16 -5.59 5.08
CA GLY A 78 7.44 -6.60 4.06
C GLY A 78 8.95 -6.88 3.89
N MET A 79 9.78 -5.84 3.85
CA MET A 79 11.25 -5.97 3.82
C MET A 79 11.78 -6.69 5.04
N GLN A 80 11.32 -6.31 6.25
CA GLN A 80 11.75 -6.88 7.50
C GLN A 80 11.46 -8.37 7.59
N MET A 81 10.34 -8.84 7.03
CA MET A 81 9.98 -10.26 7.02
C MET A 81 11.05 -11.15 6.38
N ILE A 82 11.75 -10.62 5.40
CA ILE A 82 12.82 -11.36 4.68
C ILE A 82 14.19 -11.03 5.26
N THR A 83 14.49 -9.75 5.49
CA THR A 83 15.84 -9.36 5.95
C THR A 83 16.16 -9.93 7.32
N LEU A 84 15.14 -10.13 8.17
CA LEU A 84 15.29 -10.80 9.46
C LEU A 84 15.80 -12.24 9.31
N GLU A 85 15.34 -12.98 8.30
CA GLU A 85 15.75 -14.36 8.05
C GLU A 85 17.23 -14.44 7.59
N TYR A 86 17.68 -13.44 6.85
CA TYR A 86 19.09 -13.35 6.43
C TYR A 86 20.00 -12.93 7.59
N SER A 87 19.64 -11.90 8.35
CA SER A 87 20.45 -11.41 9.47
C SER A 87 20.53 -12.43 10.60
N GLY A 88 19.44 -13.14 10.88
CA GLY A 88 19.38 -14.20 11.89
C GLY A 88 19.88 -15.56 11.41
N LYS A 89 20.28 -15.69 10.13
CA LYS A 89 20.67 -16.98 9.50
C LYS A 89 19.61 -18.08 9.63
N THR A 90 18.35 -17.70 9.90
CA THR A 90 17.24 -18.63 10.15
C THR A 90 16.70 -19.23 8.87
N LEU A 91 16.90 -18.59 7.71
CA LEU A 91 16.47 -19.09 6.41
C LEU A 91 17.06 -20.50 6.14
N ARG A 92 18.38 -20.65 6.29
CA ARG A 92 19.05 -21.95 6.10
C ARG A 92 18.53 -23.00 7.09
N GLN A 93 18.31 -22.60 8.34
CA GLN A 93 17.80 -23.48 9.38
C GLN A 93 16.40 -23.98 9.07
N ASN A 94 15.51 -23.10 8.59
CA ASN A 94 14.15 -23.46 8.17
C ASN A 94 14.15 -24.50 7.02
N LEU A 95 15.09 -24.37 6.08
CA LEU A 95 15.20 -25.33 4.96
C LEU A 95 15.76 -26.68 5.42
N ILE A 96 16.71 -26.69 6.35
CA ILE A 96 17.27 -27.93 6.92
C ILE A 96 16.22 -28.68 7.77
N THR A 97 15.34 -27.96 8.44
CA THR A 97 14.26 -28.55 9.26
C THR A 97 13.07 -29.04 8.43
N GLY A 98 13.14 -28.96 7.09
CA GLY A 98 12.22 -29.62 6.17
C GLY A 98 11.23 -28.68 5.47
N LEU A 99 11.26 -27.34 5.68
CA LEU A 99 10.48 -26.43 4.88
C LEU A 99 11.02 -26.37 3.45
N THR A 100 10.13 -26.53 2.47
CA THR A 100 10.47 -26.27 1.08
C THR A 100 10.61 -24.76 0.82
N ARG A 101 11.35 -24.37 -0.22
CA ARG A 101 11.48 -22.96 -0.64
C ARG A 101 10.12 -22.31 -0.96
N ALA A 102 9.20 -23.09 -1.52
CA ALA A 102 7.85 -22.65 -1.81
C ALA A 102 7.05 -22.37 -0.52
N GLU A 103 7.08 -23.29 0.43
CA GLU A 103 6.40 -23.14 1.72
C GLU A 103 6.96 -21.96 2.51
N PHE A 104 8.28 -21.75 2.45
CA PHE A 104 8.90 -20.58 3.06
C PHE A 104 8.36 -19.26 2.48
N LEU A 105 8.34 -19.10 1.15
CA LEU A 105 7.80 -17.89 0.52
C LEU A 105 6.30 -17.76 0.80
N LEU A 106 5.54 -18.84 0.70
CA LEU A 106 4.11 -18.88 0.95
C LEU A 106 3.79 -18.48 2.40
N SER A 107 4.60 -18.91 3.39
CA SER A 107 4.37 -18.53 4.80
C SER A 107 4.46 -17.02 4.99
N LYS A 108 5.42 -16.34 4.32
CA LYS A 108 5.59 -14.89 4.37
C LYS A 108 4.41 -14.16 3.72
N VAL A 109 4.01 -14.63 2.53
CA VAL A 109 2.87 -14.05 1.79
C VAL A 109 1.57 -14.19 2.57
N LEU A 110 1.32 -15.35 3.16
CA LEU A 110 0.12 -15.58 3.98
C LEU A 110 0.10 -14.72 5.23
N PHE A 111 1.24 -14.61 5.92
CA PHE A 111 1.32 -13.74 7.10
C PHE A 111 1.12 -12.28 6.74
N LEU A 112 1.74 -11.81 5.65
CA LEU A 112 1.53 -10.46 5.12
C LEU A 112 0.06 -10.22 4.79
N ALA A 113 -0.61 -11.16 4.11
CA ALA A 113 -2.03 -11.04 3.77
C ALA A 113 -2.92 -10.91 5.02
N VAL A 114 -2.66 -11.70 6.06
CA VAL A 114 -3.39 -11.58 7.33
C VAL A 114 -3.15 -10.23 8.00
N ALA A 115 -1.90 -9.75 8.05
CA ALA A 115 -1.59 -8.44 8.62
C ALA A 115 -2.27 -7.31 7.83
N CYS A 116 -2.25 -7.36 6.50
CA CYS A 116 -2.95 -6.41 5.64
C CYS A 116 -4.47 -6.45 5.83
N LEU A 117 -5.06 -7.63 6.04
CA LEU A 117 -6.48 -7.76 6.32
C LEU A 117 -6.85 -7.07 7.66
N VAL A 118 -6.05 -7.28 8.70
CA VAL A 118 -6.26 -6.60 10.00
C VAL A 118 -6.17 -5.08 9.84
N LEU A 119 -5.18 -4.58 9.10
CA LEU A 119 -5.03 -3.14 8.84
C LEU A 119 -6.18 -2.58 7.98
N THR A 120 -6.72 -3.38 7.07
CA THR A 120 -7.88 -2.98 6.26
C THR A 120 -9.15 -2.86 7.11
N LEU A 121 -9.38 -3.78 8.02
CA LEU A 121 -10.49 -3.67 8.97
C LEU A 121 -10.30 -2.46 9.88
N TRP A 122 -9.08 -2.20 10.33
CA TRP A 122 -8.74 -1.01 11.12
C TRP A 122 -8.97 0.29 10.34
N PHE A 123 -8.58 0.34 9.06
CA PHE A 123 -8.89 1.45 8.15
C PHE A 123 -10.39 1.72 8.08
N GLY A 124 -11.20 0.68 7.89
CA GLY A 124 -12.65 0.81 7.87
C GLY A 124 -13.21 1.41 9.16
N ILE A 125 -12.76 0.91 10.31
CA ILE A 125 -13.17 1.44 11.62
C ILE A 125 -12.73 2.91 11.79
N ALA A 126 -11.50 3.24 11.43
CA ALA A 126 -10.96 4.60 11.55
C ALA A 126 -11.73 5.60 10.65
N THR A 127 -12.09 5.20 9.43
CA THR A 127 -12.91 6.00 8.51
C THR A 127 -14.30 6.25 9.08
N LEU A 128 -14.96 5.22 9.62
CA LEU A 128 -16.28 5.37 10.25
C LEU A 128 -16.24 6.32 11.45
N LEU A 129 -15.22 6.16 12.31
CA LEU A 129 -15.05 7.03 13.48
C LEU A 129 -14.80 8.49 13.08
N LEU A 130 -14.01 8.72 12.02
CA LEU A 130 -13.79 10.07 11.51
C LEU A 130 -15.08 10.69 10.94
N GLY A 131 -15.88 9.93 10.18
CA GLY A 131 -17.15 10.40 9.65
C GLY A 131 -18.12 10.82 10.76
N LEU A 132 -18.23 9.99 11.83
CA LEU A 132 -19.01 10.34 13.02
C LEU A 132 -18.48 11.59 13.71
N TYR A 133 -17.16 11.71 13.87
CA TYR A 133 -16.54 12.89 14.47
C TYR A 133 -16.80 14.17 13.67
N ALA A 134 -16.81 14.07 12.35
CA ALA A 134 -17.12 15.16 11.43
C ALA A 134 -18.64 15.50 11.34
N GLY A 135 -19.48 14.80 12.09
CA GLY A 135 -20.94 15.03 12.09
C GLY A 135 -21.68 14.51 10.85
N SER A 136 -21.04 13.62 10.08
CA SER A 136 -21.65 13.02 8.90
C SER A 136 -22.69 11.97 9.29
N GLU A 137 -23.85 11.99 8.63
CA GLU A 137 -24.81 10.89 8.72
C GLU A 137 -24.21 9.64 8.08
N ILE A 138 -24.28 8.52 8.80
CA ILE A 138 -23.76 7.25 8.30
C ILE A 138 -24.70 6.71 7.23
N GLN A 139 -24.36 6.95 5.97
CA GLN A 139 -24.98 6.29 4.82
C GLN A 139 -24.06 5.16 4.35
N LEU A 140 -24.30 3.95 4.88
CA LEU A 140 -23.50 2.77 4.51
C LEU A 140 -24.15 2.06 3.32
N GLU A 141 -23.70 2.39 2.14
CA GLU A 141 -23.91 1.53 0.98
C GLU A 141 -22.89 0.39 1.00
N LEU A 142 -23.35 -0.83 1.22
CA LEU A 142 -22.48 -2.01 1.40
C LEU A 142 -21.52 -2.20 0.22
N SER A 143 -21.96 -1.91 -1.01
CA SER A 143 -21.16 -1.96 -2.23
C SER A 143 -19.96 -1.03 -2.16
N GLU A 144 -20.15 0.21 -1.73
CA GLU A 144 -19.08 1.21 -1.60
C GLU A 144 -18.12 0.85 -0.47
N VAL A 145 -18.63 0.44 0.68
CA VAL A 145 -17.78 -0.03 1.80
C VAL A 145 -16.87 -1.17 1.36
N LEU A 146 -17.44 -2.21 0.73
CA LEU A 146 -16.67 -3.37 0.27
C LEU A 146 -15.65 -2.99 -0.80
N LYS A 147 -16.00 -2.11 -1.72
CA LYS A 147 -15.11 -1.56 -2.74
C LYS A 147 -13.89 -0.90 -2.11
N TYR A 148 -14.06 0.05 -1.20
CA TYR A 148 -12.95 0.75 -0.57
C TYR A 148 -12.12 -0.14 0.36
N LEU A 149 -12.71 -1.07 1.07
CA LEU A 149 -11.98 -2.08 1.83
C LEU A 149 -11.15 -2.98 0.90
N PHE A 150 -11.69 -3.41 -0.23
CA PHE A 150 -10.94 -4.21 -1.20
C PHE A 150 -9.78 -3.42 -1.81
N LEU A 151 -10.00 -2.16 -2.22
CA LEU A 151 -8.96 -1.30 -2.77
C LEU A 151 -7.85 -1.04 -1.75
N HIS A 152 -8.21 -0.77 -0.49
CA HIS A 152 -7.23 -0.61 0.57
C HIS A 152 -6.45 -1.90 0.84
N PHE A 153 -7.12 -3.05 0.91
CA PHE A 153 -6.44 -4.34 1.07
C PHE A 153 -5.43 -4.58 -0.05
N LEU A 154 -5.84 -4.39 -1.30
CA LEU A 154 -4.97 -4.58 -2.47
C LEU A 154 -3.76 -3.64 -2.43
N MET A 155 -3.97 -2.38 -2.06
CA MET A 155 -2.93 -1.36 -1.94
C MET A 155 -1.88 -1.73 -0.88
N VAL A 156 -2.32 -2.00 0.35
CA VAL A 156 -1.38 -2.33 1.45
C VAL A 156 -0.68 -3.67 1.20
N PHE A 157 -1.38 -4.63 0.62
CA PHE A 157 -0.78 -5.91 0.23
C PHE A 157 0.27 -5.71 -0.87
N ALA A 158 0.01 -4.89 -1.88
CA ALA A 158 0.96 -4.57 -2.94
C ALA A 158 2.23 -3.93 -2.37
N TYR A 159 2.11 -2.93 -1.50
CA TYR A 159 3.26 -2.31 -0.83
C TYR A 159 4.07 -3.30 0.01
N GLY A 160 3.41 -4.09 0.82
CA GLY A 160 4.08 -5.11 1.64
C GLY A 160 4.77 -6.17 0.79
N PHE A 161 4.13 -6.58 -0.31
CA PHE A 161 4.69 -7.57 -1.23
C PHE A 161 5.89 -7.03 -2.01
N VAL A 162 5.86 -5.77 -2.48
CA VAL A 162 7.02 -5.07 -3.04
C VAL A 162 8.16 -5.06 -2.03
N GLY A 163 7.87 -4.68 -0.78
CA GLY A 163 8.86 -4.70 0.30
C GLY A 163 9.49 -6.08 0.49
N LEU A 164 8.67 -7.13 0.51
CA LEU A 164 9.14 -8.53 0.63
C LEU A 164 10.09 -8.89 -0.53
N VAL A 165 9.74 -8.56 -1.77
CA VAL A 165 10.55 -8.87 -2.96
C VAL A 165 11.86 -8.10 -2.95
N ILE A 166 11.83 -6.80 -2.64
CA ILE A 166 13.04 -5.97 -2.55
C ILE A 166 13.95 -6.47 -1.40
N GLY A 167 13.37 -6.81 -0.24
CA GLY A 167 14.10 -7.43 0.87
C GLY A 167 14.77 -8.74 0.48
N LEU A 168 14.15 -9.56 -0.38
CA LEU A 168 14.71 -10.80 -0.92
C LEU A 168 15.91 -10.53 -1.85
N VAL A 169 15.89 -9.42 -2.58
CA VAL A 169 16.97 -9.05 -3.51
C VAL A 169 18.18 -8.50 -2.76
N PHE A 170 17.98 -7.52 -1.90
CA PHE A 170 19.08 -6.77 -1.25
C PHE A 170 19.48 -7.30 0.12
N LYS A 171 18.63 -8.07 0.81
CA LYS A 171 18.93 -8.79 2.07
C LYS A 171 19.25 -7.89 3.27
N VAL A 172 19.30 -6.58 3.12
CA VAL A 172 19.59 -5.57 4.13
C VAL A 172 18.46 -4.56 4.18
N LEU A 173 17.82 -4.40 5.35
CA LEU A 173 16.63 -3.56 5.50
C LEU A 173 16.84 -2.11 5.05
N ALA A 174 17.89 -1.46 5.59
CA ALA A 174 18.17 -0.05 5.31
C ALA A 174 18.43 0.20 3.82
N LEU A 175 19.25 -0.64 3.18
CA LEU A 175 19.57 -0.53 1.76
C LEU A 175 18.30 -0.75 0.91
N SER A 176 17.52 -1.78 1.24
CA SER A 176 16.26 -2.09 0.56
C SER A 176 15.29 -0.90 0.60
N PHE A 177 15.14 -0.29 1.77
CA PHE A 177 14.22 0.83 1.95
C PHE A 177 14.71 2.09 1.23
N ILE A 178 15.99 2.45 1.34
CA ILE A 178 16.55 3.61 0.65
C ILE A 178 16.35 3.49 -0.86
N LEU A 179 16.67 2.34 -1.45
CA LEU A 179 16.51 2.12 -2.88
C LEU A 179 15.04 2.18 -3.33
N PHE A 180 14.13 1.58 -2.56
CA PHE A 180 12.70 1.69 -2.82
C PHE A 180 12.22 3.14 -2.75
N PHE A 181 12.59 3.85 -1.68
CA PHE A 181 12.16 5.22 -1.43
C PHE A 181 12.66 6.17 -2.53
N ILE A 182 13.93 6.07 -2.92
CA ILE A 182 14.50 6.85 -4.02
C ILE A 182 13.78 6.53 -5.34
N TYR A 183 13.57 5.25 -5.63
CA TYR A 183 12.87 4.84 -6.86
C TYR A 183 11.45 5.41 -6.91
N ALA A 184 10.64 5.14 -5.91
CA ALA A 184 9.22 5.44 -5.94
C ALA A 184 8.89 6.91 -5.69
N SER A 185 9.73 7.65 -4.93
CA SER A 185 9.49 9.08 -4.64
C SER A 185 10.18 10.03 -5.60
N PHE A 186 11.25 9.61 -6.27
CA PHE A 186 12.04 10.50 -7.13
C PHE A 186 12.22 9.96 -8.54
N ILE A 187 12.72 8.72 -8.71
CA ILE A 187 13.09 8.21 -10.05
C ILE A 187 11.83 7.99 -10.89
N GLU A 188 10.83 7.29 -10.38
CA GLU A 188 9.61 7.00 -11.15
C GLU A 188 8.85 8.28 -11.53
N PRO A 189 8.55 9.24 -10.60
CA PRO A 189 7.92 10.49 -10.97
C PRO A 189 8.76 11.35 -11.93
N ALA A 190 10.08 11.45 -11.70
CA ALA A 190 10.95 12.21 -12.59
C ALA A 190 10.97 11.61 -14.00
N PHE A 191 11.10 10.29 -14.12
CA PHE A 191 11.07 9.61 -15.39
C PHE A 191 9.72 9.75 -16.09
N ALA A 192 8.62 9.64 -15.35
CA ALA A 192 7.28 9.82 -15.87
C ALA A 192 7.08 11.22 -16.49
N HIS A 193 7.44 12.26 -15.75
CA HIS A 193 7.18 13.64 -16.19
C HIS A 193 8.25 14.18 -17.13
N LEU A 194 9.54 13.90 -16.90
CA LEU A 194 10.64 14.49 -17.67
C LEU A 194 11.00 13.70 -18.93
N VAL A 195 10.77 12.38 -18.93
CA VAL A 195 11.17 11.52 -20.05
C VAL A 195 9.95 11.00 -20.80
N HIS A 196 9.09 10.24 -20.10
CA HIS A 196 7.97 9.56 -20.74
C HIS A 196 7.00 10.55 -21.39
N ASN A 197 6.60 11.58 -20.65
CA ASN A 197 5.63 12.57 -21.16
C ASN A 197 6.16 13.36 -22.37
N ASN A 198 7.47 13.66 -22.40
CA ASN A 198 8.09 14.35 -23.52
C ASN A 198 8.29 13.46 -24.77
N ILE A 199 8.42 12.13 -24.61
CA ILE A 199 8.70 11.21 -25.73
C ILE A 199 7.41 10.61 -26.29
N PHE A 200 6.52 10.13 -25.40
CA PHE A 200 5.33 9.38 -25.78
C PHE A 200 4.05 10.21 -25.66
N GLY A 201 4.03 11.24 -24.81
CA GLY A 201 2.83 12.00 -24.49
C GLY A 201 1.76 11.18 -23.80
N GLY A 202 0.60 11.78 -23.55
CA GLY A 202 -0.57 11.11 -22.99
C GLY A 202 -0.40 10.68 -21.53
N SER A 203 -1.30 9.83 -21.06
CA SER A 203 -1.42 9.41 -19.65
C SER A 203 -0.84 8.02 -19.35
N SER A 204 -0.11 7.41 -20.32
CA SER A 204 0.42 6.04 -20.16
C SER A 204 1.47 5.90 -19.05
N TYR A 205 2.11 6.99 -18.62
CA TYR A 205 3.01 7.01 -17.45
C TYR A 205 2.30 6.68 -16.14
N LEU A 206 0.98 6.86 -16.06
CA LEU A 206 0.19 6.51 -14.87
C LEU A 206 0.23 5.01 -14.56
N TYR A 207 0.54 4.17 -15.53
CA TYR A 207 0.66 2.71 -15.33
C TYR A 207 1.99 2.27 -14.72
N TYR A 208 2.87 3.17 -14.32
CA TYR A 208 4.09 2.78 -13.61
C TYR A 208 3.79 2.16 -12.24
N PRO A 209 4.67 1.26 -11.73
CA PRO A 209 4.35 0.42 -10.58
C PRO A 209 3.93 1.18 -9.33
N ALA A 210 4.73 2.16 -8.90
CA ALA A 210 4.42 2.90 -7.67
C ALA A 210 3.17 3.76 -7.83
N ASN A 211 2.97 4.35 -9.03
CA ASN A 211 1.77 5.12 -9.31
C ASN A 211 0.51 4.23 -9.37
N SER A 212 0.59 3.06 -10.02
CA SER A 212 -0.55 2.12 -10.09
C SER A 212 -1.04 1.69 -8.71
N PHE A 213 -0.13 1.46 -7.74
CA PHE A 213 -0.51 1.13 -6.38
C PHE A 213 -1.09 2.32 -5.62
N LYS A 214 -0.54 3.51 -5.83
CA LYS A 214 -1.05 4.75 -5.25
C LYS A 214 -2.46 5.07 -5.76
N ASP A 215 -2.72 4.85 -7.04
CA ASP A 215 -3.97 5.18 -7.71
C ASP A 215 -5.11 4.17 -7.44
N LEU A 216 -4.87 3.13 -6.62
CA LEU A 216 -5.95 2.33 -6.05
C LEU A 216 -6.86 3.16 -5.15
N LEU A 217 -6.30 4.14 -4.44
CA LEU A 217 -7.03 5.12 -3.61
C LEU A 217 -6.47 6.51 -3.90
N PRO A 218 -6.80 7.09 -5.07
CA PRO A 218 -6.30 8.39 -5.50
C PRO A 218 -6.93 9.51 -4.65
N PHE A 219 -6.32 10.70 -4.75
CA PHE A 219 -6.85 11.88 -4.10
C PHE A 219 -8.22 12.26 -4.70
N PRO A 220 -9.28 12.39 -3.90
CA PRO A 220 -10.65 12.56 -4.41
C PRO A 220 -10.82 13.83 -5.26
N TYR A 221 -10.05 14.89 -4.99
CA TYR A 221 -10.09 16.13 -5.78
C TYR A 221 -9.67 15.94 -7.24
N TYR A 222 -8.88 14.94 -7.57
CA TYR A 222 -8.48 14.70 -8.97
C TYR A 222 -9.68 14.40 -9.86
N VAL A 223 -10.70 13.73 -9.32
CA VAL A 223 -11.95 13.46 -10.06
C VAL A 223 -12.71 14.77 -10.33
N HIS A 224 -12.88 15.60 -9.31
CA HIS A 224 -13.58 16.89 -9.44
C HIS A 224 -12.82 17.89 -10.33
N ILE A 225 -11.49 17.94 -10.24
CA ILE A 225 -10.68 18.80 -11.11
C ILE A 225 -10.79 18.35 -12.56
N SER A 226 -10.78 17.05 -12.83
CA SER A 226 -10.93 16.52 -14.20
C SER A 226 -12.31 16.82 -14.81
N GLU A 227 -13.35 16.95 -13.99
CA GLU A 227 -14.70 17.33 -14.43
C GLU A 227 -14.85 18.83 -14.71
N MET A 228 -13.99 19.67 -14.10
CA MET A 228 -13.98 21.13 -14.28
C MET A 228 -13.14 21.58 -15.50
N ILE A 229 -12.28 20.73 -16.03
CA ILE A 229 -11.43 21.02 -17.18
C ILE A 229 -12.20 20.67 -18.45
N GLU A 230 -12.14 21.56 -19.46
CA GLU A 230 -12.81 21.33 -20.74
C GLU A 230 -12.35 20.03 -21.42
N PRO A 231 -13.26 19.33 -22.17
CA PRO A 231 -12.96 18.00 -22.74
C PRO A 231 -11.73 17.95 -23.66
N GLU A 232 -11.34 19.08 -24.25
CA GLU A 232 -10.18 19.18 -25.15
C GLU A 232 -8.85 19.15 -24.40
N ASP A 233 -8.82 19.51 -23.11
CA ASP A 233 -7.63 19.58 -22.25
C ASP A 233 -7.65 18.53 -21.11
N GLN A 234 -8.40 17.43 -21.23
CA GLN A 234 -8.53 16.42 -20.19
C GLN A 234 -7.18 15.83 -19.80
N ILE A 235 -6.57 16.41 -18.77
CA ILE A 235 -5.39 15.86 -18.11
C ILE A 235 -5.86 14.79 -17.13
N GLN A 236 -5.53 13.55 -17.40
CA GLN A 236 -5.78 12.46 -16.47
C GLN A 236 -4.74 12.51 -15.34
N PHE A 237 -5.18 12.78 -14.11
CA PHE A 237 -4.31 12.88 -12.93
C PHE A 237 -4.08 11.55 -12.20
N ALA A 238 -4.98 10.58 -12.39
CA ALA A 238 -4.91 9.26 -11.78
C ALA A 238 -5.57 8.20 -12.67
N LEU A 239 -5.21 6.94 -12.48
CA LEU A 239 -5.88 5.82 -13.13
C LEU A 239 -7.30 5.66 -12.57
N SER A 240 -8.22 5.20 -13.42
CA SER A 240 -9.51 4.70 -12.91
C SER A 240 -9.28 3.45 -12.04
N ASN A 241 -10.17 3.21 -11.08
CA ASN A 241 -10.05 2.08 -10.16
C ASN A 241 -9.85 0.75 -10.88
N ASN A 242 -10.55 0.50 -11.98
CA ASN A 242 -10.41 -0.75 -12.74
C ASN A 242 -9.02 -0.88 -13.37
N HIS A 243 -8.49 0.18 -13.95
CA HIS A 243 -7.13 0.19 -14.52
C HIS A 243 -6.07 0.03 -13.43
N ALA A 244 -6.22 0.71 -12.30
CA ALA A 244 -5.31 0.58 -11.17
C ALA A 244 -5.31 -0.84 -10.59
N ILE A 245 -6.48 -1.50 -10.47
CA ILE A 245 -6.60 -2.90 -10.03
C ILE A 245 -5.88 -3.82 -11.00
N ILE A 246 -6.16 -3.72 -12.30
CA ILE A 246 -5.57 -4.59 -13.33
C ILE A 246 -4.05 -4.42 -13.35
N ALA A 247 -3.55 -3.20 -13.38
CA ALA A 247 -2.12 -2.91 -13.37
C ALA A 247 -1.45 -3.45 -12.10
N SER A 248 -2.06 -3.24 -10.93
CA SER A 248 -1.56 -3.75 -9.65
C SER A 248 -1.49 -5.28 -9.63
N LEU A 249 -2.49 -5.98 -10.14
CA LEU A 249 -2.50 -7.44 -10.21
C LEU A 249 -1.42 -7.96 -11.17
N ILE A 250 -1.20 -7.30 -12.31
CA ILE A 250 -0.12 -7.64 -13.24
C ILE A 250 1.23 -7.50 -12.55
N TYR A 251 1.48 -6.39 -11.87
CA TYR A 251 2.74 -6.18 -11.14
C TYR A 251 2.93 -7.18 -10.00
N LEU A 252 1.88 -7.49 -9.24
CA LEU A 252 1.95 -8.53 -8.21
C LEU A 252 2.27 -9.90 -8.79
N GLY A 253 1.70 -10.25 -9.93
CA GLY A 253 2.03 -11.49 -10.66
C GLY A 253 3.49 -11.54 -11.11
N LEU A 254 3.99 -10.45 -11.72
CA LEU A 254 5.39 -10.34 -12.14
C LEU A 254 6.36 -10.41 -10.97
N LEU A 255 6.08 -9.68 -9.89
CA LEU A 255 6.88 -9.70 -8.67
C LEU A 255 6.85 -11.07 -8.00
N GLY A 256 5.70 -11.76 -7.99
CA GLY A 256 5.56 -13.13 -7.49
C GLY A 256 6.42 -14.11 -8.27
N PHE A 257 6.41 -14.02 -9.59
CA PHE A 257 7.29 -14.81 -10.44
C PHE A 257 8.77 -14.54 -10.19
N LEU A 258 9.16 -13.27 -10.05
CA LEU A 258 10.54 -12.89 -9.74
C LEU A 258 10.97 -13.40 -8.37
N ALA A 259 10.13 -13.27 -7.34
CA ALA A 259 10.39 -13.80 -6.00
C ALA A 259 10.58 -15.32 -6.02
N TRP A 260 9.67 -16.02 -6.69
CA TRP A 260 9.76 -17.46 -6.89
C TRP A 260 11.07 -17.87 -7.58
N ARG A 261 11.39 -17.26 -8.73
CA ARG A 261 12.61 -17.56 -9.50
C ARG A 261 13.87 -17.26 -8.67
N LYS A 262 13.90 -16.16 -7.91
CA LYS A 262 15.01 -15.78 -7.04
C LYS A 262 15.21 -16.83 -5.95
N MET A 263 14.14 -17.27 -5.28
CA MET A 263 14.21 -18.31 -4.25
C MET A 263 14.75 -19.63 -4.78
N GLN A 264 14.33 -20.05 -5.98
CA GLN A 264 14.78 -21.31 -6.58
C GLN A 264 16.29 -21.29 -6.91
N ARG A 265 16.81 -20.14 -7.32
CA ARG A 265 18.24 -19.99 -7.75
C ARG A 265 19.19 -19.61 -6.63
N SER A 266 18.68 -19.25 -5.46
CA SER A 266 19.54 -18.82 -4.35
C SER A 266 20.24 -20.03 -3.72
N ASN A 267 21.58 -19.99 -3.66
CA ASN A 267 22.37 -20.89 -2.85
C ASN A 267 22.46 -20.29 -1.44
N PHE A 268 21.94 -20.99 -0.45
CA PHE A 268 21.88 -20.57 0.97
C PHE A 268 22.93 -21.29 1.81
#